data_1edae9ddf4a14f9e376a8007ad7a35d2
#
_entry.id   1edae9ddf4a14f9e376a8007ad7a35d2
#
_cell.length_a   1.000
_cell.length_b   1.000
_cell.length_c   1.000
_cell.angle_alpha   90.00
_cell.angle_beta   90.00
_cell.angle_gamma   90.00
#
_symmetry.space_group_name_H-M   'P 1'
#
loop_
_entity.id
_entity.type
_entity.pdbx_description
1 polymer ?
#
loop_
_entity_poly.entity_id
_entity_poly.type
_entity_poly.pdbx_seq_one_letter_code
_entity_poly.pdbx_strand_id
1 'polypeptide(L)'
;MKKILVWIEKNEWMLVVVSVGILLRIPSLFEPHWYGDEEIYLTIGQAINSGLKLYQQIHDNKPPLLYLMAALSNGELFWFKFCLMIWNTLAIVTMYKLARKLGFVKKKAIASAGIFMALTSLPFLEGNIANAEIFFLLPAMLAVIILWGKNISLKHIFVGGLFLGIGALFKMPILLEAGVWPLYWLIFEPKRWWSKSLILAAGVLMPIGLSCVYYWWEGSLKAYLVAAWAQNLPYLSSWKASGSGDGIFSLKGRLVVLIALLAPILGLGKRLGKNLTFYLTWFVIGLFSALLSGRPYPHYLVQIIPVLSLLVPELWIGEKYGRKAAVLAIVLAVITFNAYGFYNYPVIQYYQNFLEWTWGKKDRHNYFEWFDRQVNANYGVASLVSQISFPGDRLFVWGDQPSIYALSRRLPATKYTVKYHIKDFKAEGYSISEIANSLPRVIVSYGDEDGLPGLQSVLLSRYMLVAKISNAAVFRLYNSVAHGKD
;
A
#
# COMPACT_ATOMS: atom_id res chain seq x y z
N MET A 1 -11.32 -27.83 28.10
CA MET A 1 -10.35 -28.60 27.34
C MET A 1 -10.97 -29.37 26.16
N LYS A 2 -11.93 -30.31 26.36
CA LYS A 2 -12.58 -31.07 25.26
C LYS A 2 -13.15 -30.21 24.12
N LYS A 3 -13.84 -29.09 24.40
CA LYS A 3 -14.39 -28.18 23.36
C LYS A 3 -13.30 -27.54 22.51
N ILE A 4 -12.14 -27.21 23.10
CA ILE A 4 -10.99 -26.62 22.36
C ILE A 4 -10.35 -27.68 21.46
N LEU A 5 -10.14 -28.90 21.93
CA LEU A 5 -9.57 -30.00 21.13
C LEU A 5 -10.46 -30.31 19.91
N VAL A 6 -11.79 -30.46 20.12
CA VAL A 6 -12.74 -30.68 19.03
C VAL A 6 -12.71 -29.49 18.01
N TRP A 7 -12.56 -28.26 18.50
CA TRP A 7 -12.45 -27.10 17.62
C TRP A 7 -11.14 -27.13 16.82
N ILE A 8 -10.01 -27.51 17.43
CA ILE A 8 -8.71 -27.69 16.78
C ILE A 8 -8.80 -28.75 15.69
N GLU A 9 -9.27 -29.95 16.01
CA GLU A 9 -9.46 -31.04 15.04
C GLU A 9 -10.33 -30.64 13.84
N LYS A 10 -11.40 -29.91 14.11
CA LYS A 10 -12.28 -29.39 13.05
C LYS A 10 -11.60 -28.35 12.12
N ASN A 11 -10.64 -27.58 12.65
CA ASN A 11 -10.00 -26.46 11.98
C ASN A 11 -8.50 -26.65 11.72
N GLU A 12 -7.95 -27.85 11.91
CA GLU A 12 -6.52 -28.16 11.82
C GLU A 12 -5.84 -27.56 10.59
N TRP A 13 -6.39 -27.79 9.40
CA TRP A 13 -5.84 -27.28 8.14
C TRP A 13 -5.85 -25.74 8.04
N MET A 14 -6.84 -25.10 8.63
CA MET A 14 -6.88 -23.64 8.70
C MET A 14 -5.80 -23.11 9.65
N LEU A 15 -5.57 -23.81 10.77
CA LEU A 15 -4.49 -23.48 11.69
C LEU A 15 -3.13 -23.65 11.02
N VAL A 16 -2.92 -24.72 10.23
CA VAL A 16 -1.70 -24.92 9.44
C VAL A 16 -1.49 -23.75 8.47
N VAL A 17 -2.50 -23.38 7.68
CA VAL A 17 -2.39 -22.26 6.72
C VAL A 17 -2.04 -20.95 7.43
N VAL A 18 -2.69 -20.66 8.57
CA VAL A 18 -2.40 -19.46 9.37
C VAL A 18 -0.98 -19.50 9.93
N SER A 19 -0.56 -20.63 10.51
CA SER A 19 0.78 -20.78 11.08
C SER A 19 1.87 -20.61 10.02
N VAL A 20 1.70 -21.21 8.85
CA VAL A 20 2.62 -21.04 7.72
C VAL A 20 2.65 -19.56 7.28
N GLY A 21 1.50 -18.91 7.20
CA GLY A 21 1.43 -17.47 6.87
C GLY A 21 2.18 -16.59 7.86
N ILE A 22 2.09 -16.87 9.16
CA ILE A 22 2.84 -16.19 10.20
C ILE A 22 4.34 -16.47 10.04
N LEU A 23 4.75 -17.73 9.87
CA LEU A 23 6.15 -18.12 9.70
C LEU A 23 6.79 -17.44 8.48
N LEU A 24 6.08 -17.37 7.36
CA LEU A 24 6.56 -16.69 6.16
C LEU A 24 6.77 -15.18 6.36
N ARG A 25 6.08 -14.57 7.33
CA ARG A 25 6.21 -13.15 7.66
C ARG A 25 7.23 -12.82 8.75
N ILE A 26 7.72 -13.82 9.49
CA ILE A 26 8.74 -13.57 10.53
C ILE A 26 9.94 -12.78 9.98
N PRO A 27 10.55 -13.13 8.83
CA PRO A 27 11.68 -12.37 8.31
C PRO A 27 11.39 -10.88 8.10
N SER A 28 10.16 -10.53 7.70
CA SER A 28 9.78 -9.14 7.46
C SER A 28 9.82 -8.26 8.72
N LEU A 29 9.67 -8.86 9.92
CA LEU A 29 9.79 -8.13 11.19
C LEU A 29 11.21 -7.65 11.49
N PHE A 30 12.22 -8.24 10.82
CA PHE A 30 13.63 -7.96 11.05
C PHE A 30 14.29 -7.31 9.84
N GLU A 31 13.53 -6.94 8.82
CA GLU A 31 14.03 -6.17 7.70
C GLU A 31 14.61 -4.83 8.17
N PRO A 32 15.67 -4.33 7.53
CA PRO A 32 16.13 -2.96 7.77
C PRO A 32 15.15 -1.94 7.18
N HIS A 33 15.39 -0.68 7.46
CA HIS A 33 14.73 0.45 6.81
C HIS A 33 15.28 0.61 5.37
N TRP A 34 14.61 0.02 4.39
CA TRP A 34 15.09 -0.03 2.99
C TRP A 34 14.03 0.38 1.96
N TYR A 35 12.72 0.20 2.28
CA TYR A 35 11.65 0.41 1.32
C TYR A 35 11.05 1.81 1.47
N GLY A 36 11.33 2.69 0.50
CA GLY A 36 11.04 4.13 0.59
C GLY A 36 9.61 4.48 0.97
N ASP A 37 8.60 3.80 0.43
CA ASP A 37 7.19 4.08 0.77
C ASP A 37 6.90 3.80 2.27
N GLU A 38 7.39 2.67 2.83
CA GLU A 38 7.20 2.38 4.25
C GLU A 38 7.83 3.47 5.13
N GLU A 39 9.01 3.95 4.74
CA GLU A 39 9.72 5.01 5.47
C GLU A 39 8.96 6.34 5.46
N ILE A 40 8.30 6.66 4.35
CA ILE A 40 7.38 7.81 4.29
C ILE A 40 6.24 7.62 5.28
N TYR A 41 5.61 6.43 5.31
CA TYR A 41 4.48 6.17 6.21
C TYR A 41 4.91 6.22 7.69
N LEU A 42 6.07 5.66 8.02
CA LEU A 42 6.63 5.69 9.38
C LEU A 42 6.91 7.12 9.82
N THR A 43 7.54 7.93 8.96
CA THR A 43 7.80 9.35 9.22
C THR A 43 6.50 10.13 9.47
N ILE A 44 5.48 9.89 8.64
CA ILE A 44 4.15 10.50 8.81
C ILE A 44 3.48 10.02 10.09
N GLY A 45 3.59 8.74 10.43
CA GLY A 45 3.09 8.19 11.69
C GLY A 45 3.72 8.88 12.92
N GLN A 46 5.04 9.08 12.91
CA GLN A 46 5.76 9.84 13.93
C GLN A 46 5.29 11.30 14.00
N ALA A 47 5.08 11.93 12.85
CA ALA A 47 4.60 13.31 12.74
C ALA A 47 3.18 13.47 13.32
N ILE A 48 2.25 12.55 12.99
CA ILE A 48 0.90 12.54 13.57
C ILE A 48 0.94 12.39 15.09
N ASN A 49 1.75 11.47 15.62
CA ASN A 49 1.90 11.26 17.06
C ASN A 49 2.55 12.45 17.77
N SER A 50 3.29 13.28 17.02
CA SER A 50 3.85 14.53 17.50
C SER A 50 2.91 15.74 17.35
N GLY A 51 1.65 15.50 16.92
CA GLY A 51 0.63 16.53 16.79
C GLY A 51 0.65 17.32 15.48
N LEU A 52 1.42 16.90 14.46
CA LEU A 52 1.39 17.55 13.16
C LEU A 52 0.13 17.16 12.40
N LYS A 53 -0.51 18.15 11.76
CA LYS A 53 -1.71 17.95 10.94
C LYS A 53 -1.34 17.29 9.61
N LEU A 54 -1.91 16.09 9.39
CA LEU A 54 -1.73 15.35 8.15
C LEU A 54 -2.21 16.19 6.94
N TYR A 55 -1.51 16.10 5.82
CA TYR A 55 -1.66 16.85 4.56
C TYR A 55 -1.32 18.34 4.63
N GLN A 56 -1.48 19.00 5.77
CA GLN A 56 -1.17 20.41 5.93
C GLN A 56 0.29 20.63 6.35
N GLN A 57 0.74 19.95 7.40
CA GLN A 57 2.06 20.10 8.00
C GLN A 57 3.00 18.92 7.69
N ILE A 58 2.44 17.78 7.32
CA ILE A 58 3.15 16.61 6.77
C ILE A 58 2.34 16.04 5.62
N HIS A 59 2.98 15.66 4.51
CA HIS A 59 2.30 15.38 3.25
C HIS A 59 2.71 14.06 2.60
N ASP A 60 1.71 13.33 2.12
CA ASP A 60 1.78 12.32 1.07
C ASP A 60 0.41 12.24 0.38
N ASN A 61 0.31 11.50 -0.73
CA ASN A 61 -0.84 11.49 -1.62
C ASN A 61 -1.83 10.33 -1.43
N LYS A 62 -1.70 9.54 -0.36
CA LYS A 62 -2.65 8.46 -0.06
C LYS A 62 -3.72 8.90 0.95
N PRO A 63 -4.90 8.24 0.98
CA PRO A 63 -5.90 8.47 2.03
C PRO A 63 -5.40 8.07 3.43
N PRO A 64 -6.07 8.50 4.52
CA PRO A 64 -5.46 8.62 5.85
C PRO A 64 -5.22 7.31 6.60
N LEU A 65 -5.97 6.23 6.33
CA LEU A 65 -5.92 5.04 7.19
C LEU A 65 -4.56 4.36 7.22
N LEU A 66 -3.79 4.43 6.13
CA LEU A 66 -2.44 3.86 6.09
C LEU A 66 -1.51 4.56 7.09
N TYR A 67 -1.54 5.89 7.13
CA TYR A 67 -0.73 6.68 8.06
C TYR A 67 -1.19 6.53 9.50
N LEU A 68 -2.50 6.33 9.73
CA LEU A 68 -3.02 6.03 11.05
C LEU A 68 -2.55 4.64 11.54
N MET A 69 -2.40 3.65 10.65
CA MET A 69 -1.78 2.35 10.99
C MET A 69 -0.29 2.54 11.36
N ALA A 70 0.44 3.39 10.63
CA ALA A 70 1.81 3.73 10.98
C ALA A 70 1.92 4.51 12.29
N ALA A 71 0.98 5.44 12.56
CA ALA A 71 0.89 6.15 13.84
C ALA A 71 0.57 5.20 15.01
N LEU A 72 -0.32 4.21 14.81
CA LEU A 72 -0.63 3.18 15.80
C LEU A 72 0.60 2.35 16.17
N SER A 73 1.52 2.13 15.23
CA SER A 73 2.81 1.48 15.46
C SER A 73 3.89 2.42 16.02
N ASN A 74 3.53 3.62 16.43
CA ASN A 74 4.45 4.70 16.86
C ASN A 74 5.51 5.07 15.79
N GLY A 75 5.23 4.83 14.51
CA GLY A 75 6.18 5.01 13.43
C GLY A 75 7.45 4.14 13.55
N GLU A 76 7.31 2.95 14.13
CA GLU A 76 8.38 1.97 14.29
C GLU A 76 8.17 0.82 13.29
N LEU A 77 9.21 0.49 12.51
CA LEU A 77 9.12 -0.50 11.44
C LEU A 77 8.68 -1.88 11.94
N PHE A 78 9.28 -2.37 13.04
CA PHE A 78 8.91 -3.67 13.62
C PHE A 78 7.41 -3.73 13.95
N TRP A 79 6.89 -2.74 14.66
CA TRP A 79 5.48 -2.73 15.07
C TRP A 79 4.53 -2.51 13.89
N PHE A 80 4.95 -1.76 12.87
CA PHE A 80 4.16 -1.58 11.65
C PHE A 80 4.05 -2.90 10.86
N LYS A 81 5.16 -3.62 10.69
CA LYS A 81 5.17 -4.97 10.10
C LYS A 81 4.40 -5.98 10.96
N PHE A 82 4.46 -5.86 12.28
CA PHE A 82 3.68 -6.71 13.19
C PHE A 82 2.16 -6.45 13.07
N CYS A 83 1.74 -5.19 13.00
CA CYS A 83 0.36 -4.84 12.68
C CYS A 83 -0.08 -5.43 11.33
N LEU A 84 0.76 -5.32 10.29
CA LEU A 84 0.51 -5.94 9.00
C LEU A 84 0.37 -7.47 9.11
N MET A 85 1.22 -8.14 9.87
CA MET A 85 1.16 -9.59 10.08
C MET A 85 -0.18 -10.01 10.71
N ILE A 86 -0.64 -9.30 11.73
CA ILE A 86 -1.97 -9.53 12.35
C ILE A 86 -3.08 -9.29 11.32
N TRP A 87 -3.03 -8.16 10.62
CA TRP A 87 -4.03 -7.79 9.63
C TRP A 87 -4.13 -8.81 8.49
N ASN A 88 -3.00 -9.25 7.97
CA ASN A 88 -2.96 -10.27 6.93
C ASN A 88 -3.44 -11.64 7.44
N THR A 89 -3.15 -12.00 8.69
CA THR A 89 -3.70 -13.21 9.32
C THR A 89 -5.23 -13.18 9.36
N LEU A 90 -5.83 -12.05 9.73
CA LEU A 90 -7.27 -11.84 9.67
C LEU A 90 -7.80 -11.94 8.23
N ALA A 91 -7.05 -11.40 7.26
CA ALA A 91 -7.39 -11.48 5.84
C ALA A 91 -7.36 -12.94 5.33
N ILE A 92 -6.38 -13.76 5.72
CA ILE A 92 -6.29 -15.20 5.39
C ILE A 92 -7.52 -15.96 5.91
N VAL A 93 -7.88 -15.74 7.18
CA VAL A 93 -9.10 -16.36 7.78
C VAL A 93 -10.37 -15.87 7.06
N THR A 94 -10.41 -14.59 6.69
CA THR A 94 -11.53 -14.01 5.95
C THR A 94 -11.63 -14.59 4.54
N MET A 95 -10.51 -14.85 3.87
CA MET A 95 -10.48 -15.52 2.57
C MET A 95 -11.09 -16.92 2.62
N TYR A 96 -10.77 -17.72 3.64
CA TYR A 96 -11.41 -19.01 3.86
C TYR A 96 -12.93 -18.86 4.04
N LYS A 97 -13.37 -17.93 4.91
CA LYS A 97 -14.80 -17.66 5.13
C LYS A 97 -15.51 -17.19 3.86
N LEU A 98 -14.85 -16.35 3.06
CA LEU A 98 -15.34 -15.88 1.76
C LEU A 98 -15.55 -17.06 0.80
N ALA A 99 -14.56 -17.92 0.63
CA ALA A 99 -14.65 -19.09 -0.23
C ALA A 99 -15.80 -20.01 0.20
N ARG A 100 -15.97 -20.24 1.52
CA ARG A 100 -17.09 -20.99 2.08
C ARG A 100 -18.45 -20.32 1.81
N LYS A 101 -18.52 -18.99 1.96
CA LYS A 101 -19.73 -18.19 1.68
C LYS A 101 -20.14 -18.25 0.23
N LEU A 102 -19.16 -18.33 -0.69
CA LEU A 102 -19.36 -18.49 -2.13
C LEU A 102 -19.71 -19.94 -2.56
N GLY A 103 -19.82 -20.86 -1.58
CA GLY A 103 -20.26 -22.23 -1.83
C GLY A 103 -19.13 -23.25 -2.02
N PHE A 104 -17.87 -22.87 -1.81
CA PHE A 104 -16.74 -23.81 -1.96
C PHE A 104 -16.80 -24.91 -0.88
N VAL A 105 -16.53 -26.14 -1.27
CA VAL A 105 -16.29 -27.24 -0.32
C VAL A 105 -15.04 -26.98 0.52
N LYS A 106 -14.92 -27.60 1.68
CA LYS A 106 -13.82 -27.34 2.65
C LYS A 106 -12.45 -27.38 1.99
N LYS A 107 -12.12 -28.43 1.21
CA LYS A 107 -10.82 -28.58 0.54
C LYS A 107 -10.51 -27.42 -0.40
N LYS A 108 -11.48 -27.00 -1.20
CA LYS A 108 -11.34 -25.88 -2.13
C LYS A 108 -11.17 -24.55 -1.41
N ALA A 109 -11.90 -24.33 -0.32
CA ALA A 109 -11.77 -23.11 0.49
C ALA A 109 -10.40 -23.04 1.21
N ILE A 110 -9.85 -24.16 1.66
CA ILE A 110 -8.50 -24.24 2.23
C ILE A 110 -7.46 -23.92 1.16
N ALA A 111 -7.59 -24.48 -0.06
CA ALA A 111 -6.72 -24.19 -1.18
C ALA A 111 -6.74 -22.68 -1.52
N SER A 112 -7.94 -22.06 -1.56
CA SER A 112 -8.07 -20.61 -1.78
C SER A 112 -7.35 -19.80 -0.69
N ALA A 113 -7.51 -20.17 0.58
CA ALA A 113 -6.83 -19.49 1.69
C ALA A 113 -5.31 -19.69 1.64
N GLY A 114 -4.83 -20.88 1.23
CA GLY A 114 -3.41 -21.18 1.06
C GLY A 114 -2.76 -20.36 -0.07
N ILE A 115 -3.44 -20.25 -1.21
CA ILE A 115 -2.97 -19.41 -2.34
C ILE A 115 -2.94 -17.94 -1.94
N PHE A 116 -4.01 -17.46 -1.30
CA PHE A 116 -4.08 -16.09 -0.78
C PHE A 116 -2.94 -15.83 0.22
N MET A 117 -2.73 -16.70 1.16
CA MET A 117 -1.65 -16.64 2.15
C MET A 117 -0.28 -16.55 1.46
N ALA A 118 0.00 -17.43 0.50
CA ALA A 118 1.28 -17.43 -0.20
C ALA A 118 1.50 -16.11 -0.98
N LEU A 119 0.53 -15.69 -1.78
CA LEU A 119 0.65 -14.49 -2.62
C LEU A 119 0.70 -13.17 -1.80
N THR A 120 0.12 -13.15 -0.60
CA THR A 120 0.13 -11.96 0.26
C THR A 120 1.23 -11.97 1.33
N SER A 121 1.97 -13.07 1.50
CA SER A 121 3.05 -13.16 2.50
C SER A 121 4.44 -13.22 1.89
N LEU A 122 4.56 -13.73 0.63
CA LEU A 122 5.84 -13.83 -0.05
C LEU A 122 6.28 -12.48 -0.63
N PRO A 123 7.59 -12.20 -0.73
CA PRO A 123 8.12 -10.98 -1.33
C PRO A 123 7.79 -10.79 -2.81
N PHE A 124 7.41 -11.85 -3.52
CA PHE A 124 7.16 -11.85 -4.96
C PHE A 124 6.24 -10.69 -5.44
N LEU A 125 5.16 -10.42 -4.69
CA LEU A 125 4.26 -9.28 -4.93
C LEU A 125 4.38 -8.23 -3.82
N GLU A 126 5.55 -8.09 -3.21
CA GLU A 126 5.78 -7.21 -2.07
C GLU A 126 4.84 -7.52 -0.89
N GLY A 127 4.50 -8.81 -0.71
CA GLY A 127 3.63 -9.25 0.37
C GLY A 127 4.20 -8.99 1.77
N ASN A 128 5.52 -8.86 1.91
CA ASN A 128 6.25 -8.50 3.13
C ASN A 128 6.19 -6.99 3.44
N ILE A 129 5.82 -6.13 2.48
CA ILE A 129 5.82 -4.68 2.60
C ILE A 129 4.45 -4.19 3.08
N ALA A 130 4.43 -3.20 3.98
CA ALA A 130 3.20 -2.63 4.53
C ALA A 130 2.56 -1.59 3.58
N ASN A 131 2.30 -2.00 2.33
CA ASN A 131 1.63 -1.19 1.34
C ASN A 131 0.11 -1.15 1.55
N ALA A 132 -0.53 -0.07 1.12
CA ALA A 132 -1.96 0.17 1.27
C ALA A 132 -2.83 -0.94 0.66
N GLU A 133 -2.34 -1.59 -0.40
CA GLU A 133 -3.03 -2.68 -1.10
C GLU A 133 -3.31 -3.87 -0.18
N ILE A 134 -2.38 -4.28 0.64
CA ILE A 134 -2.61 -5.41 1.56
C ILE A 134 -3.65 -5.02 2.62
N PHE A 135 -3.62 -3.78 3.10
CA PHE A 135 -4.57 -3.33 4.11
C PHE A 135 -6.01 -3.27 3.59
N PHE A 136 -6.26 -2.86 2.35
CA PHE A 136 -7.63 -2.80 1.86
C PHE A 136 -8.23 -4.17 1.50
N LEU A 137 -7.43 -5.25 1.36
CA LEU A 137 -7.96 -6.58 1.04
C LEU A 137 -8.96 -7.09 2.06
N LEU A 138 -8.68 -6.90 3.34
CA LEU A 138 -9.56 -7.37 4.41
C LEU A 138 -10.96 -6.72 4.33
N PRO A 139 -11.11 -5.38 4.32
CA PRO A 139 -12.43 -4.76 4.16
C PRO A 139 -13.08 -5.10 2.81
N ALA A 140 -12.33 -5.22 1.71
CA ALA A 140 -12.87 -5.64 0.43
C ALA A 140 -13.53 -7.03 0.50
N MET A 141 -12.84 -8.02 1.07
CA MET A 141 -13.38 -9.37 1.23
C MET A 141 -14.57 -9.43 2.21
N LEU A 142 -14.55 -8.65 3.28
CA LEU A 142 -15.70 -8.53 4.20
C LEU A 142 -16.92 -7.95 3.48
N ALA A 143 -16.73 -6.94 2.62
CA ALA A 143 -17.79 -6.41 1.78
C ALA A 143 -18.41 -7.52 0.91
N VAL A 144 -17.58 -8.34 0.24
CA VAL A 144 -18.08 -9.46 -0.58
C VAL A 144 -18.87 -10.46 0.26
N ILE A 145 -18.39 -10.85 1.45
CA ILE A 145 -19.10 -11.76 2.35
C ILE A 145 -20.51 -11.24 2.71
N ILE A 146 -20.60 -9.93 2.97
CA ILE A 146 -21.85 -9.27 3.38
C ILE A 146 -22.82 -9.13 2.19
N LEU A 147 -22.27 -8.75 1.03
CA LEU A 147 -23.04 -8.51 -0.18
C LEU A 147 -23.43 -9.78 -0.93
N TRP A 148 -22.86 -10.95 -0.59
CA TRP A 148 -23.15 -12.20 -1.26
C TRP A 148 -24.30 -12.97 -0.59
N GLY A 149 -25.39 -13.19 -1.34
CA GLY A 149 -26.52 -13.98 -0.88
C GLY A 149 -27.79 -13.76 -1.68
N LYS A 150 -28.84 -14.49 -1.35
CA LYS A 150 -30.20 -14.28 -1.87
C LYS A 150 -30.95 -13.28 -1.00
N ASN A 151 -31.72 -12.38 -1.61
CA ASN A 151 -32.61 -11.42 -0.91
C ASN A 151 -31.89 -10.58 0.18
N ILE A 152 -30.71 -10.06 -0.15
CA ILE A 152 -29.92 -9.24 0.75
C ILE A 152 -30.70 -7.97 1.10
N SER A 153 -30.83 -7.66 2.40
CA SER A 153 -31.49 -6.44 2.87
C SER A 153 -30.69 -5.19 2.51
N LEU A 154 -31.38 -4.05 2.40
CA LEU A 154 -30.74 -2.75 2.15
C LEU A 154 -29.69 -2.41 3.21
N LYS A 155 -29.92 -2.83 4.48
CA LYS A 155 -28.93 -2.67 5.56
C LYS A 155 -27.62 -3.41 5.24
N HIS A 156 -27.66 -4.65 4.76
CA HIS A 156 -26.44 -5.38 4.36
C HIS A 156 -25.74 -4.71 3.18
N ILE A 157 -26.51 -4.18 2.20
CA ILE A 157 -25.92 -3.46 1.06
C ILE A 157 -25.19 -2.21 1.54
N PHE A 158 -25.80 -1.43 2.43
CA PHE A 158 -25.17 -0.27 3.03
C PHE A 158 -23.89 -0.63 3.80
N VAL A 159 -23.95 -1.68 4.66
CA VAL A 159 -22.78 -2.13 5.43
C VAL A 159 -21.68 -2.67 4.52
N GLY A 160 -22.03 -3.39 3.44
CA GLY A 160 -21.04 -3.77 2.42
C GLY A 160 -20.36 -2.57 1.78
N GLY A 161 -21.14 -1.52 1.48
CA GLY A 161 -20.60 -0.23 1.03
C GLY A 161 -19.66 0.41 2.04
N LEU A 162 -19.99 0.40 3.35
CA LEU A 162 -19.09 0.91 4.41
C LEU A 162 -17.72 0.26 4.35
N PHE A 163 -17.66 -1.06 4.20
CA PHE A 163 -16.36 -1.76 4.12
C PHE A 163 -15.58 -1.39 2.86
N LEU A 164 -16.23 -1.20 1.71
CA LEU A 164 -15.56 -0.69 0.51
C LEU A 164 -15.07 0.75 0.69
N GLY A 165 -15.83 1.60 1.34
CA GLY A 165 -15.43 2.96 1.69
C GLY A 165 -14.26 3.01 2.68
N ILE A 166 -14.21 2.11 3.66
CA ILE A 166 -13.05 1.92 4.54
C ILE A 166 -11.83 1.49 3.71
N GLY A 167 -12.00 0.55 2.77
CA GLY A 167 -10.93 0.18 1.82
C GLY A 167 -10.41 1.37 1.02
N ALA A 168 -11.31 2.26 0.56
CA ALA A 168 -10.95 3.46 -0.17
C ALA A 168 -10.13 4.45 0.67
N LEU A 169 -10.33 4.48 1.98
CA LEU A 169 -9.52 5.29 2.91
C LEU A 169 -8.10 4.72 3.14
N PHE A 170 -7.80 3.50 2.67
CA PHE A 170 -6.41 3.02 2.50
C PHE A 170 -5.86 3.41 1.12
N LYS A 171 -6.62 3.17 0.04
CA LYS A 171 -6.22 3.53 -1.33
C LYS A 171 -7.42 3.61 -2.27
N MET A 172 -7.49 4.68 -3.06
CA MET A 172 -8.63 4.98 -3.94
C MET A 172 -8.99 3.89 -4.97
N PRO A 173 -8.05 3.16 -5.60
CA PRO A 173 -8.38 2.21 -6.67
C PRO A 173 -9.45 1.17 -6.29
N ILE A 174 -9.59 0.83 -5.01
CA ILE A 174 -10.63 -0.10 -4.53
C ILE A 174 -12.07 0.38 -4.84
N LEU A 175 -12.27 1.69 -5.04
CA LEU A 175 -13.59 2.25 -5.41
C LEU A 175 -14.11 1.65 -6.71
N LEU A 176 -13.24 1.27 -7.65
CA LEU A 176 -13.66 0.62 -8.89
C LEU A 176 -14.26 -0.76 -8.63
N GLU A 177 -13.82 -1.47 -7.60
CA GLU A 177 -14.41 -2.76 -7.23
C GLU A 177 -15.86 -2.63 -6.72
N ALA A 178 -16.24 -1.45 -6.20
CA ALA A 178 -17.64 -1.20 -5.88
C ALA A 178 -18.53 -1.31 -7.13
N GLY A 179 -18.00 -1.00 -8.33
CA GLY A 179 -18.69 -1.13 -9.60
C GLY A 179 -19.01 -2.58 -10.03
N VAL A 180 -18.36 -3.58 -9.43
CA VAL A 180 -18.68 -5.00 -9.66
C VAL A 180 -20.14 -5.31 -9.30
N TRP A 181 -20.64 -4.72 -8.22
CA TRP A 181 -21.96 -5.02 -7.67
C TRP A 181 -23.12 -4.48 -8.52
N PRO A 182 -23.11 -3.21 -8.98
CA PRO A 182 -24.09 -2.73 -9.95
C PRO A 182 -24.16 -3.58 -11.22
N LEU A 183 -23.00 -3.97 -11.79
CA LEU A 183 -22.95 -4.82 -12.96
C LEU A 183 -23.53 -6.23 -12.70
N TYR A 184 -23.17 -6.82 -11.54
CA TYR A 184 -23.71 -8.10 -11.12
C TYR A 184 -25.24 -8.03 -10.93
N TRP A 185 -25.75 -7.01 -10.24
CA TRP A 185 -27.20 -6.86 -10.03
C TRP A 185 -27.95 -6.55 -11.33
N LEU A 186 -27.34 -5.81 -12.26
CA LEU A 186 -27.93 -5.55 -13.58
C LEU A 186 -28.27 -6.85 -14.31
N ILE A 187 -27.39 -7.87 -14.19
CA ILE A 187 -27.59 -9.17 -14.84
C ILE A 187 -28.61 -10.06 -14.09
N PHE A 188 -28.46 -10.16 -12.75
CA PHE A 188 -29.16 -11.16 -11.94
C PHE A 188 -30.36 -10.62 -11.17
N GLU A 189 -30.46 -9.29 -11.00
CA GLU A 189 -31.55 -8.62 -10.28
C GLU A 189 -31.97 -7.30 -10.95
N PRO A 190 -32.31 -7.28 -12.24
CA PRO A 190 -32.44 -6.04 -13.03
C PRO A 190 -33.55 -5.08 -12.52
N LYS A 191 -34.54 -5.59 -11.80
CA LYS A 191 -35.63 -4.75 -11.25
C LYS A 191 -35.19 -3.91 -10.07
N ARG A 192 -34.10 -4.23 -9.38
CA ARG A 192 -33.65 -3.58 -8.15
C ARG A 192 -32.19 -3.10 -8.20
N TRP A 193 -31.51 -3.27 -9.35
CA TRP A 193 -30.09 -2.94 -9.45
C TRP A 193 -29.78 -1.48 -9.11
N TRP A 194 -30.64 -0.56 -9.57
CA TRP A 194 -30.44 0.87 -9.36
C TRP A 194 -30.56 1.27 -7.89
N SER A 195 -31.64 0.87 -7.21
CA SER A 195 -31.85 1.17 -5.79
C SER A 195 -30.75 0.54 -4.91
N LYS A 196 -30.32 -0.69 -5.24
CA LYS A 196 -29.20 -1.33 -4.54
C LYS A 196 -27.90 -0.58 -4.76
N SER A 197 -27.63 -0.11 -5.97
CA SER A 197 -26.43 0.65 -6.31
C SER A 197 -26.39 1.98 -5.57
N LEU A 198 -27.51 2.69 -5.43
CA LEU A 198 -27.58 3.93 -4.64
C LEU A 198 -27.29 3.68 -3.15
N ILE A 199 -27.86 2.62 -2.57
CA ILE A 199 -27.60 2.27 -1.16
C ILE A 199 -26.12 1.85 -0.96
N LEU A 200 -25.55 1.11 -1.90
CA LEU A 200 -24.13 0.77 -1.89
C LEU A 200 -23.27 2.03 -1.93
N ALA A 201 -23.58 2.94 -2.87
CA ALA A 201 -22.86 4.22 -3.00
C ALA A 201 -22.95 5.06 -1.72
N ALA A 202 -24.14 5.14 -1.09
CA ALA A 202 -24.30 5.81 0.20
C ALA A 202 -23.41 5.18 1.29
N GLY A 203 -23.34 3.84 1.34
CA GLY A 203 -22.44 3.13 2.24
C GLY A 203 -20.96 3.45 1.96
N VAL A 204 -20.53 3.45 0.70
CA VAL A 204 -19.15 3.79 0.30
C VAL A 204 -18.79 5.23 0.66
N LEU A 205 -19.70 6.16 0.41
CA LEU A 205 -19.47 7.59 0.65
C LEU A 205 -19.47 7.97 2.13
N MET A 206 -20.09 7.16 3.00
CA MET A 206 -20.19 7.50 4.43
C MET A 206 -18.81 7.59 5.12
N PRO A 207 -17.89 6.60 5.06
CA PRO A 207 -16.57 6.73 5.68
C PRO A 207 -15.75 7.88 5.06
N ILE A 208 -15.88 8.09 3.75
CA ILE A 208 -15.21 9.19 3.04
C ILE A 208 -15.76 10.53 3.54
N GLY A 209 -17.09 10.66 3.66
CA GLY A 209 -17.73 11.85 4.20
C GLY A 209 -17.33 12.13 5.64
N LEU A 210 -17.27 11.10 6.50
CA LEU A 210 -16.79 11.25 7.87
C LEU A 210 -15.33 11.73 7.93
N SER A 211 -14.46 11.25 7.04
CA SER A 211 -13.10 11.76 6.94
C SER A 211 -13.07 13.22 6.48
N CYS A 212 -13.93 13.62 5.55
CA CYS A 212 -14.05 15.03 5.15
C CYS A 212 -14.53 15.91 6.32
N VAL A 213 -15.50 15.46 7.12
CA VAL A 213 -15.95 16.18 8.32
C VAL A 213 -14.84 16.32 9.35
N TYR A 214 -14.06 15.27 9.58
CA TYR A 214 -12.90 15.33 10.48
C TYR A 214 -11.88 16.39 10.04
N TYR A 215 -11.45 16.35 8.76
CA TYR A 215 -10.48 17.32 8.24
C TYR A 215 -11.05 18.74 8.11
N TRP A 216 -12.36 18.88 7.93
CA TRP A 216 -13.03 20.18 8.01
C TRP A 216 -12.97 20.75 9.44
N TRP A 217 -13.29 19.93 10.44
CA TRP A 217 -13.20 20.32 11.84
C TRP A 217 -11.78 20.67 12.26
N GLU A 218 -10.78 19.93 11.79
CA GLU A 218 -9.36 20.20 12.02
C GLU A 218 -8.84 21.47 11.29
N GLY A 219 -9.60 21.99 10.29
CA GLY A 219 -9.20 23.13 9.45
C GLY A 219 -8.24 22.78 8.30
N SER A 220 -8.14 21.49 7.94
CA SER A 220 -7.22 20.98 6.91
C SER A 220 -7.93 20.33 5.71
N LEU A 221 -9.26 20.50 5.56
CA LEU A 221 -10.06 19.87 4.51
C LEU A 221 -9.52 20.12 3.10
N LYS A 222 -9.12 21.36 2.77
CA LYS A 222 -8.58 21.67 1.44
C LYS A 222 -7.31 20.88 1.16
N ALA A 223 -6.39 20.82 2.14
CA ALA A 223 -5.15 20.05 2.03
C ALA A 223 -5.43 18.55 1.86
N TYR A 224 -6.37 18.01 2.62
CA TYR A 224 -6.82 16.61 2.50
C TYR A 224 -7.39 16.31 1.12
N LEU A 225 -8.36 17.11 0.63
CA LEU A 225 -8.98 16.89 -0.68
C LEU A 225 -7.98 17.00 -1.83
N VAL A 226 -7.03 17.94 -1.73
CA VAL A 226 -5.98 18.08 -2.74
C VAL A 226 -5.03 16.88 -2.69
N ALA A 227 -4.47 16.57 -1.53
CA ALA A 227 -3.44 15.54 -1.40
C ALA A 227 -4.00 14.12 -1.64
N ALA A 228 -5.01 13.72 -0.86
CA ALA A 228 -5.50 12.35 -0.89
C ALA A 228 -6.35 12.01 -2.13
N TRP A 229 -6.92 13.03 -2.83
CA TRP A 229 -7.86 12.80 -3.93
C TRP A 229 -7.42 13.45 -5.24
N ALA A 230 -7.29 14.78 -5.28
CA ALA A 230 -7.04 15.49 -6.54
C ALA A 230 -5.66 15.19 -7.16
N GLN A 231 -4.61 15.09 -6.35
CA GLN A 231 -3.24 14.78 -6.80
C GLN A 231 -3.08 13.37 -7.38
N ASN A 232 -4.04 12.47 -7.09
CA ASN A 232 -4.03 11.15 -7.71
C ASN A 232 -4.55 11.16 -9.16
N LEU A 233 -5.26 12.20 -9.63
CA LEU A 233 -5.75 12.29 -11.00
C LEU A 233 -4.60 12.43 -12.02
N PRO A 234 -3.62 13.34 -11.85
CA PRO A 234 -2.44 13.40 -12.72
C PRO A 234 -1.55 12.15 -12.64
N TYR A 235 -1.64 11.41 -11.51
CA TYR A 235 -0.90 10.16 -11.34
C TYR A 235 -1.41 9.03 -12.23
N LEU A 236 -2.67 9.11 -12.69
CA LEU A 236 -3.24 8.15 -13.65
C LEU A 236 -2.46 8.18 -14.95
N SER A 237 -1.88 7.05 -15.35
CA SER A 237 -1.05 6.93 -16.57
C SER A 237 0.17 7.88 -16.60
N SER A 238 0.69 8.28 -15.44
CA SER A 238 1.87 9.16 -15.33
C SER A 238 3.16 8.44 -15.73
N TRP A 239 3.20 7.11 -15.68
CA TRP A 239 4.34 6.32 -16.07
C TRP A 239 4.31 6.00 -17.55
N LYS A 240 5.28 6.53 -18.29
CA LYS A 240 5.56 6.11 -19.66
C LYS A 240 6.64 5.03 -19.58
N ALA A 241 6.27 3.77 -19.72
CA ALA A 241 7.25 2.73 -20.02
C ALA A 241 8.03 3.16 -21.27
N SER A 242 9.34 3.04 -21.27
CA SER A 242 10.21 3.45 -22.35
C SER A 242 9.68 2.93 -23.70
N GLY A 243 9.13 3.81 -24.53
CA GLY A 243 8.64 3.55 -25.88
C GLY A 243 7.14 3.39 -26.09
N SER A 244 6.26 3.47 -25.06
CA SER A 244 4.84 3.16 -25.22
C SER A 244 3.88 4.22 -24.68
N GLY A 245 3.98 5.45 -25.18
CA GLY A 245 3.00 6.51 -24.87
C GLY A 245 1.61 6.27 -25.47
N ASP A 246 1.45 5.33 -26.39
CA ASP A 246 0.25 5.06 -27.18
C ASP A 246 -0.18 3.57 -27.13
N GLY A 247 -1.39 3.29 -27.62
CA GLY A 247 -1.91 1.93 -27.70
C GLY A 247 -2.52 1.40 -26.40
N ILE A 248 -2.40 0.09 -26.16
CA ILE A 248 -3.04 -0.61 -25.04
C ILE A 248 -2.51 -0.20 -23.65
N PHE A 249 -1.33 0.36 -23.57
CA PHE A 249 -0.71 0.84 -22.33
C PHE A 249 -1.18 2.24 -21.91
N SER A 250 -1.82 3.00 -22.81
CA SER A 250 -2.46 4.27 -22.45
C SER A 250 -3.71 4.02 -21.60
N LEU A 251 -4.19 5.03 -20.86
CA LEU A 251 -5.44 4.92 -20.10
C LEU A 251 -6.63 4.59 -21.04
N LYS A 252 -6.68 5.22 -22.22
CA LYS A 252 -7.70 4.93 -23.25
C LYS A 252 -7.63 3.50 -23.74
N GLY A 253 -6.43 2.99 -24.04
CA GLY A 253 -6.23 1.61 -24.48
C GLY A 253 -6.66 0.60 -23.41
N ARG A 254 -6.27 0.83 -22.15
CA ARG A 254 -6.69 -0.02 -21.02
C ARG A 254 -8.21 0.01 -20.82
N LEU A 255 -8.87 1.15 -21.06
CA LEU A 255 -10.32 1.26 -20.99
C LEU A 255 -10.99 0.44 -22.12
N VAL A 256 -10.42 0.48 -23.33
CA VAL A 256 -10.89 -0.37 -24.44
C VAL A 256 -10.75 -1.85 -24.10
N VAL A 257 -9.61 -2.26 -23.53
CA VAL A 257 -9.39 -3.65 -23.07
C VAL A 257 -10.39 -4.02 -21.97
N LEU A 258 -10.63 -3.15 -21.00
CA LEU A 258 -11.64 -3.35 -19.96
C LEU A 258 -13.02 -3.62 -20.56
N ILE A 259 -13.47 -2.78 -21.49
CA ILE A 259 -14.77 -2.93 -22.15
C ILE A 259 -14.82 -4.22 -22.97
N ALA A 260 -13.77 -4.52 -23.75
CA ALA A 260 -13.66 -5.74 -24.56
C ALA A 260 -13.73 -7.03 -23.72
N LEU A 261 -13.18 -7.02 -22.50
CA LEU A 261 -13.26 -8.15 -21.58
C LEU A 261 -14.59 -8.20 -20.81
N LEU A 262 -15.14 -7.07 -20.40
CA LEU A 262 -16.40 -7.01 -19.66
C LEU A 262 -17.62 -7.34 -20.54
N ALA A 263 -17.68 -6.84 -21.75
CA ALA A 263 -18.86 -7.02 -22.63
C ALA A 263 -19.27 -8.48 -22.80
N PRO A 264 -18.38 -9.45 -23.14
CA PRO A 264 -18.75 -10.86 -23.24
C PRO A 264 -19.11 -11.47 -21.87
N ILE A 265 -18.46 -11.06 -20.77
CA ILE A 265 -18.80 -11.55 -19.43
C ILE A 265 -20.23 -11.13 -19.06
N LEU A 266 -20.59 -9.87 -19.32
CA LEU A 266 -21.93 -9.36 -19.03
C LEU A 266 -22.98 -9.98 -19.97
N GLY A 267 -22.70 -10.09 -21.26
CA GLY A 267 -23.59 -10.70 -22.25
C GLY A 267 -23.87 -12.18 -22.01
N LEU A 268 -22.86 -12.93 -21.57
CA LEU A 268 -22.97 -14.36 -21.26
C LEU A 268 -23.24 -14.67 -19.79
N GLY A 269 -23.38 -13.65 -18.94
CA GLY A 269 -23.40 -13.80 -17.49
C GLY A 269 -24.45 -14.78 -16.96
N LYS A 270 -25.66 -14.79 -17.53
CA LYS A 270 -26.68 -15.77 -17.15
C LYS A 270 -26.31 -17.23 -17.51
N ARG A 271 -25.54 -17.44 -18.61
CA ARG A 271 -25.05 -18.76 -19.04
C ARG A 271 -23.85 -19.21 -18.19
N LEU A 272 -22.99 -18.29 -17.80
CA LEU A 272 -21.83 -18.55 -16.95
C LEU A 272 -22.23 -18.85 -15.49
N GLY A 273 -23.41 -18.37 -15.08
CA GLY A 273 -23.90 -18.50 -13.70
C GLY A 273 -23.32 -17.44 -12.74
N LYS A 274 -23.93 -17.32 -11.58
CA LYS A 274 -23.70 -16.22 -10.62
C LYS A 274 -22.25 -16.11 -10.16
N ASN A 275 -21.67 -17.23 -9.73
CA ASN A 275 -20.31 -17.22 -9.15
C ASN A 275 -19.26 -16.86 -10.21
N LEU A 276 -19.30 -17.52 -11.37
CA LEU A 276 -18.26 -17.32 -12.38
C LEU A 276 -18.35 -15.92 -13.00
N THR A 277 -19.57 -15.41 -13.25
CA THR A 277 -19.77 -14.02 -13.69
C THR A 277 -19.20 -13.04 -12.68
N PHE A 278 -19.47 -13.25 -11.38
CA PHE A 278 -18.93 -12.41 -10.33
C PHE A 278 -17.39 -12.44 -10.29
N TYR A 279 -16.78 -13.63 -10.32
CA TYR A 279 -15.32 -13.76 -10.28
C TYR A 279 -14.65 -13.08 -11.48
N LEU A 280 -15.15 -13.32 -12.69
CA LEU A 280 -14.58 -12.72 -13.90
C LEU A 280 -14.76 -11.20 -13.93
N THR A 281 -15.93 -10.69 -13.53
CA THR A 281 -16.16 -9.24 -13.42
C THR A 281 -15.23 -8.61 -12.38
N TRP A 282 -15.09 -9.24 -11.21
CA TRP A 282 -14.18 -8.77 -10.16
C TRP A 282 -12.73 -8.79 -10.61
N PHE A 283 -12.29 -9.88 -11.25
CA PHE A 283 -10.94 -10.00 -11.78
C PHE A 283 -10.62 -8.92 -12.81
N VAL A 284 -11.48 -8.70 -13.79
CA VAL A 284 -11.24 -7.73 -14.86
C VAL A 284 -11.25 -6.29 -14.34
N ILE A 285 -12.18 -5.94 -13.46
CA ILE A 285 -12.23 -4.62 -12.83
C ILE A 285 -11.03 -4.42 -11.89
N GLY A 286 -10.69 -5.42 -11.07
CA GLY A 286 -9.54 -5.38 -10.18
C GLY A 286 -8.22 -5.23 -10.94
N LEU A 287 -8.05 -5.96 -12.05
CA LEU A 287 -6.87 -5.85 -12.92
C LEU A 287 -6.75 -4.46 -13.54
N PHE A 288 -7.85 -3.93 -14.09
CA PHE A 288 -7.87 -2.55 -14.61
C PHE A 288 -7.52 -1.53 -13.52
N SER A 289 -8.08 -1.70 -12.33
CA SER A 289 -7.82 -0.84 -11.17
C SER A 289 -6.34 -0.87 -10.74
N ALA A 290 -5.75 -2.06 -10.69
CA ALA A 290 -4.33 -2.25 -10.39
C ALA A 290 -3.41 -1.55 -11.41
N LEU A 291 -3.85 -1.43 -12.66
CA LEU A 291 -3.07 -0.85 -13.75
C LEU A 291 -3.29 0.66 -13.95
N LEU A 292 -4.06 1.34 -13.10
CA LEU A 292 -4.41 2.76 -13.31
C LEU A 292 -3.21 3.69 -13.46
N SER A 293 -2.14 3.49 -12.67
CA SER A 293 -0.92 4.29 -12.77
C SER A 293 0.00 3.88 -13.91
N GLY A 294 -0.08 2.62 -14.37
CA GLY A 294 0.84 2.01 -15.34
C GLY A 294 2.26 1.76 -14.80
N ARG A 295 2.52 2.00 -13.52
CA ARG A 295 3.84 1.81 -12.90
C ARG A 295 4.13 0.33 -12.63
N PRO A 296 5.40 -0.13 -12.75
CA PRO A 296 5.76 -1.54 -12.65
C PRO A 296 5.96 -2.03 -11.20
N TYR A 297 5.16 -1.55 -10.26
CA TYR A 297 5.24 -1.97 -8.86
C TYR A 297 4.35 -3.19 -8.60
N PRO A 298 4.91 -4.35 -8.22
CA PRO A 298 4.17 -5.61 -8.13
C PRO A 298 3.06 -5.58 -7.06
N HIS A 299 3.17 -4.76 -6.02
CA HIS A 299 2.11 -4.62 -5.01
C HIS A 299 0.77 -4.11 -5.58
N TYR A 300 0.74 -3.47 -6.76
CA TYR A 300 -0.54 -3.13 -7.38
C TYR A 300 -1.36 -4.35 -7.76
N LEU A 301 -0.70 -5.46 -8.14
CA LEU A 301 -1.37 -6.72 -8.45
C LEU A 301 -1.92 -7.44 -7.21
N VAL A 302 -1.56 -7.02 -6.00
CA VAL A 302 -2.14 -7.53 -4.74
C VAL A 302 -3.66 -7.37 -4.75
N GLN A 303 -4.20 -6.36 -5.41
CA GLN A 303 -5.63 -6.12 -5.52
C GLN A 303 -6.41 -7.27 -6.18
N ILE A 304 -5.81 -8.02 -7.10
CA ILE A 304 -6.48 -9.17 -7.76
C ILE A 304 -6.29 -10.49 -7.02
N ILE A 305 -5.47 -10.53 -5.97
CA ILE A 305 -5.17 -11.78 -5.25
C ILE A 305 -6.43 -12.46 -4.69
N PRO A 306 -7.41 -11.76 -4.06
CA PRO A 306 -8.59 -12.43 -3.55
C PRO A 306 -9.34 -13.22 -4.62
N VAL A 307 -9.58 -12.62 -5.77
CA VAL A 307 -10.32 -13.28 -6.85
C VAL A 307 -9.48 -14.35 -7.57
N LEU A 308 -8.17 -14.15 -7.73
CA LEU A 308 -7.27 -15.21 -8.23
C LEU A 308 -7.26 -16.40 -7.28
N SER A 309 -7.28 -16.18 -5.97
CA SER A 309 -7.33 -17.24 -4.97
C SER A 309 -8.64 -18.03 -5.00
N LEU A 310 -9.72 -17.47 -5.54
CA LEU A 310 -10.96 -18.20 -5.82
C LEU A 310 -10.90 -18.96 -7.16
N LEU A 311 -10.26 -18.38 -8.18
CA LEU A 311 -10.21 -18.96 -9.52
C LEU A 311 -9.18 -20.10 -9.63
N VAL A 312 -7.99 -19.95 -9.05
CA VAL A 312 -6.90 -20.93 -9.21
C VAL A 312 -7.30 -22.36 -8.78
N PRO A 313 -8.02 -22.59 -7.65
CA PRO A 313 -8.47 -23.93 -7.28
C PRO A 313 -9.46 -24.57 -8.27
N GLU A 314 -10.06 -23.79 -9.18
CA GLU A 314 -10.91 -24.35 -10.24
C GLU A 314 -10.12 -25.25 -11.20
N LEU A 315 -8.81 -25.09 -11.32
CA LEU A 315 -7.97 -25.89 -12.21
C LEU A 315 -8.07 -27.39 -11.92
N TRP A 316 -8.10 -27.77 -10.66
CA TRP A 316 -8.08 -29.18 -10.24
C TRP A 316 -9.34 -29.65 -9.53
N ILE A 317 -10.16 -28.74 -8.98
CA ILE A 317 -11.40 -29.08 -8.27
C ILE A 317 -12.64 -28.53 -9.02
N GLY A 318 -12.46 -27.79 -10.10
CA GLY A 318 -13.52 -27.06 -10.79
C GLY A 318 -14.14 -27.83 -11.96
N GLU A 319 -15.31 -27.32 -12.40
CA GLU A 319 -15.98 -27.72 -13.63
C GLU A 319 -15.31 -27.13 -14.88
N LYS A 320 -15.70 -27.59 -16.08
CA LYS A 320 -15.12 -27.21 -17.37
C LYS A 320 -15.00 -25.67 -17.55
N TYR A 321 -16.05 -24.91 -17.26
CA TYR A 321 -16.03 -23.45 -17.42
C TYR A 321 -15.20 -22.77 -16.35
N GLY A 322 -15.22 -23.25 -15.10
CA GLY A 322 -14.36 -22.77 -14.03
C GLY A 322 -12.88 -22.94 -14.36
N ARG A 323 -12.48 -24.11 -14.87
CA ARG A 323 -11.09 -24.37 -15.32
C ARG A 323 -10.66 -23.41 -16.42
N LYS A 324 -11.51 -23.20 -17.44
CA LYS A 324 -11.20 -22.24 -18.53
C LYS A 324 -11.04 -20.81 -18.00
N ALA A 325 -11.90 -20.39 -17.08
CA ALA A 325 -11.81 -19.07 -16.47
C ALA A 325 -10.54 -18.90 -15.62
N ALA A 326 -10.16 -19.94 -14.88
CA ALA A 326 -8.90 -19.94 -14.10
C ALA A 326 -7.68 -19.81 -15.03
N VAL A 327 -7.62 -20.60 -16.10
CA VAL A 327 -6.55 -20.53 -17.11
C VAL A 327 -6.50 -19.11 -17.71
N LEU A 328 -7.64 -18.57 -18.14
CA LEU A 328 -7.70 -17.23 -18.72
C LEU A 328 -7.19 -16.16 -17.74
N ALA A 329 -7.65 -16.21 -16.48
CA ALA A 329 -7.23 -15.24 -15.47
C ALA A 329 -5.72 -15.30 -15.16
N ILE A 330 -5.17 -16.52 -15.05
CA ILE A 330 -3.73 -16.72 -14.83
C ILE A 330 -2.93 -16.21 -16.03
N VAL A 331 -3.34 -16.58 -17.26
CA VAL A 331 -2.67 -16.14 -18.49
C VAL A 331 -2.69 -14.60 -18.59
N LEU A 332 -3.83 -13.97 -18.33
CA LEU A 332 -3.94 -12.51 -18.33
C LEU A 332 -3.06 -11.88 -17.23
N ALA A 333 -3.02 -12.45 -16.04
CA ALA A 333 -2.16 -11.94 -14.96
C ALA A 333 -0.66 -12.07 -15.34
N VAL A 334 -0.23 -13.20 -15.90
CA VAL A 334 1.15 -13.45 -16.34
C VAL A 334 1.52 -12.53 -17.52
N ILE A 335 0.66 -12.42 -18.51
CA ILE A 335 0.88 -11.48 -19.64
C ILE A 335 1.02 -10.05 -19.11
N THR A 336 0.13 -9.63 -18.21
CA THR A 336 0.17 -8.30 -17.61
C THR A 336 1.47 -8.09 -16.84
N PHE A 337 1.87 -9.05 -16.00
CA PHE A 337 3.11 -8.97 -15.22
C PHE A 337 4.33 -8.73 -16.14
N ASN A 338 4.45 -9.49 -17.21
CA ASN A 338 5.57 -9.37 -18.15
C ASN A 338 5.46 -8.11 -19.03
N ALA A 339 4.28 -7.80 -19.56
CA ALA A 339 4.06 -6.69 -20.49
C ALA A 339 4.29 -5.32 -19.84
N TYR A 340 4.00 -5.19 -18.54
CA TYR A 340 4.26 -3.97 -17.78
C TYR A 340 5.66 -3.95 -17.14
N GLY A 341 6.43 -5.03 -17.24
CA GLY A 341 7.76 -5.13 -16.66
C GLY A 341 7.78 -4.99 -15.15
N PHE A 342 6.82 -5.60 -14.45
CA PHE A 342 6.78 -5.56 -12.99
C PHE A 342 8.08 -6.08 -12.37
N TYR A 343 8.53 -5.42 -11.31
CA TYR A 343 9.72 -5.84 -10.58
C TYR A 343 9.55 -7.26 -10.02
N ASN A 344 10.61 -8.04 -10.10
CA ASN A 344 10.64 -9.41 -9.59
C ASN A 344 11.59 -9.50 -8.39
N TYR A 345 11.02 -9.71 -7.22
CA TYR A 345 11.81 -9.84 -5.99
C TYR A 345 12.22 -11.30 -5.76
N PRO A 346 13.51 -11.57 -5.42
CA PRO A 346 14.05 -12.92 -5.29
C PRO A 346 13.60 -13.57 -3.98
N VAL A 347 12.51 -14.36 -4.05
CA VAL A 347 11.87 -14.98 -2.88
C VAL A 347 12.81 -15.91 -2.10
N ILE A 348 13.49 -16.83 -2.80
CA ILE A 348 14.39 -17.81 -2.15
C ILE A 348 15.54 -17.10 -1.44
N GLN A 349 16.19 -16.18 -2.14
CA GLN A 349 17.33 -15.42 -1.61
C GLN A 349 16.94 -14.53 -0.42
N TYR A 350 15.70 -14.02 -0.40
CA TYR A 350 15.17 -13.27 0.75
C TYR A 350 15.17 -14.12 2.03
N TYR A 351 14.64 -15.35 1.96
CA TYR A 351 14.63 -16.25 3.11
C TYR A 351 16.03 -16.77 3.45
N GLN A 352 16.87 -17.05 2.45
CA GLN A 352 18.25 -17.43 2.65
C GLN A 352 19.03 -16.33 3.39
N ASN A 353 18.91 -15.08 2.95
CA ASN A 353 19.55 -13.94 3.61
C ASN A 353 19.18 -13.85 5.10
N PHE A 354 17.89 -14.02 5.43
CA PHE A 354 17.41 -14.03 6.81
C PHE A 354 17.95 -15.20 7.62
N LEU A 355 17.93 -16.42 7.07
CA LEU A 355 18.42 -17.62 7.75
C LEU A 355 19.94 -17.59 7.97
N GLU A 356 20.71 -17.12 6.98
CA GLU A 356 22.16 -16.97 7.12
C GLU A 356 22.53 -15.98 8.23
N TRP A 357 21.77 -14.88 8.34
CA TRP A 357 21.96 -13.92 9.41
C TRP A 357 21.57 -14.50 10.78
N THR A 358 20.42 -15.14 10.91
CA THR A 358 19.95 -15.70 12.19
C THR A 358 20.81 -16.86 12.70
N TRP A 359 21.48 -17.60 11.80
CA TRP A 359 22.43 -18.66 12.15
C TRP A 359 23.87 -18.17 12.33
N GLY A 360 24.09 -16.86 12.29
CA GLY A 360 25.42 -16.26 12.48
C GLY A 360 26.40 -16.47 11.33
N LYS A 361 25.94 -16.94 10.16
CA LYS A 361 26.77 -17.10 8.94
C LYS A 361 26.98 -15.77 8.22
N LYS A 362 26.16 -14.79 8.51
CA LYS A 362 26.19 -13.43 7.95
C LYS A 362 26.06 -12.42 9.09
N ASP A 363 26.90 -11.39 9.09
CA ASP A 363 26.76 -10.29 10.03
C ASP A 363 25.61 -9.34 9.65
N ARG A 364 25.31 -8.40 10.54
CA ARG A 364 24.24 -7.42 10.32
C ARG A 364 24.50 -6.51 9.12
N HIS A 365 25.76 -6.14 8.89
CA HIS A 365 26.12 -5.26 7.78
C HIS A 365 25.79 -5.91 6.43
N ASN A 366 26.25 -7.15 6.21
CA ASN A 366 25.99 -7.92 5.00
C ASN A 366 24.51 -8.33 4.86
N TYR A 367 23.81 -8.56 5.98
CA TYR A 367 22.37 -8.82 5.96
C TYR A 367 21.59 -7.60 5.45
N PHE A 368 21.95 -6.40 5.88
CA PHE A 368 21.32 -5.14 5.49
C PHE A 368 21.64 -4.74 4.05
N GLU A 369 22.91 -4.87 3.64
CA GLU A 369 23.39 -4.53 2.30
C GLU A 369 22.68 -5.33 1.19
N TRP A 370 22.22 -6.55 1.53
CA TRP A 370 21.45 -7.39 0.59
C TRP A 370 20.14 -6.73 0.14
N PHE A 371 19.49 -5.96 0.99
CA PHE A 371 18.24 -5.26 0.65
C PHE A 371 18.49 -4.06 -0.28
N ASP A 372 19.45 -3.22 0.09
CA ASP A 372 19.93 -2.10 -0.71
C ASP A 372 21.29 -1.62 -0.19
N ARG A 373 22.19 -1.25 -1.11
CA ARG A 373 23.56 -0.80 -0.78
C ARG A 373 23.60 0.48 0.06
N GLN A 374 22.54 1.32 0.00
CA GLN A 374 22.45 2.56 0.75
C GLN A 374 21.99 2.36 2.20
N VAL A 375 21.43 1.19 2.55
CA VAL A 375 20.86 0.93 3.86
C VAL A 375 21.86 1.23 4.98
N ASN A 376 23.04 0.63 4.92
CA ASN A 376 24.06 0.83 5.97
C ASN A 376 24.50 2.29 6.08
N ALA A 377 24.66 2.99 4.95
CA ALA A 377 24.98 4.41 4.92
C ALA A 377 23.87 5.25 5.55
N ASN A 378 22.60 4.95 5.24
CA ASN A 378 21.44 5.64 5.80
C ASN A 378 21.34 5.47 7.33
N TYR A 379 21.64 4.27 7.86
CA TYR A 379 21.76 4.05 9.31
C TYR A 379 22.88 4.89 9.92
N GLY A 380 24.04 4.97 9.25
CA GLY A 380 25.17 5.82 9.67
C GLY A 380 24.80 7.31 9.71
N VAL A 381 24.16 7.80 8.66
CA VAL A 381 23.67 9.19 8.57
C VAL A 381 22.66 9.49 9.67
N ALA A 382 21.65 8.62 9.84
CA ALA A 382 20.63 8.80 10.88
C ALA A 382 21.21 8.78 12.30
N SER A 383 22.21 7.92 12.55
CA SER A 383 22.95 7.90 13.83
C SER A 383 23.68 9.22 14.08
N LEU A 384 24.40 9.74 13.08
CA LEU A 384 25.07 11.03 13.16
C LEU A 384 24.07 12.17 13.41
N VAL A 385 22.96 12.20 12.64
CA VAL A 385 21.89 13.21 12.85
C VAL A 385 21.39 13.18 14.29
N SER A 386 21.16 11.98 14.85
CA SER A 386 20.71 11.85 16.25
C SER A 386 21.70 12.35 17.28
N GLN A 387 23.02 12.25 16.99
CA GLN A 387 24.09 12.71 17.87
C GLN A 387 24.25 14.23 17.85
N ILE A 388 24.01 14.89 16.70
CA ILE A 388 24.24 16.33 16.53
C ILE A 388 22.97 17.19 16.63
N SER A 389 21.82 16.56 16.96
CA SER A 389 20.52 17.22 17.13
C SER A 389 19.72 16.67 18.31
N PHE A 390 18.78 17.45 18.83
CA PHE A 390 17.86 17.04 19.90
C PHE A 390 16.53 16.52 19.32
N PRO A 391 15.72 15.75 20.09
CA PRO A 391 14.43 15.20 19.62
C PRO A 391 13.45 16.22 19.06
N GLY A 392 13.44 17.46 19.54
CA GLY A 392 12.57 18.54 19.05
C GLY A 392 13.10 19.28 17.82
N ASP A 393 14.34 19.04 17.43
CA ASP A 393 14.95 19.71 16.28
C ASP A 393 14.35 19.21 14.96
N ARG A 394 14.29 20.12 13.98
CA ARG A 394 13.87 19.78 12.61
C ARG A 394 15.06 19.34 11.76
N LEU A 395 14.77 18.46 10.83
CA LEU A 395 15.69 17.91 9.85
C LEU A 395 15.17 18.20 8.44
N PHE A 396 16.07 18.50 7.51
CA PHE A 396 15.74 18.50 6.08
C PHE A 396 16.64 17.53 5.34
N VAL A 397 16.06 16.65 4.50
CA VAL A 397 16.77 15.73 3.63
C VAL A 397 16.49 16.11 2.18
N TRP A 398 17.51 16.55 1.48
CA TRP A 398 17.46 16.74 0.03
C TRP A 398 17.89 15.47 -0.67
N GLY A 399 16.94 14.56 -0.86
CA GLY A 399 17.13 13.23 -1.42
C GLY A 399 15.84 12.41 -1.31
N ASP A 400 15.91 11.18 -1.79
CA ASP A 400 14.80 10.22 -1.74
C ASP A 400 15.03 9.13 -0.68
N GLN A 401 15.61 9.54 0.47
CA GLN A 401 15.92 8.69 1.63
C GLN A 401 15.10 9.09 2.86
N PRO A 402 13.78 8.83 2.88
CA PRO A 402 12.93 9.14 4.01
C PRO A 402 13.28 8.36 5.29
N SER A 403 14.03 7.25 5.15
CA SER A 403 14.56 6.46 6.26
C SER A 403 15.38 7.28 7.27
N ILE A 404 16.04 8.37 6.82
CA ILE A 404 16.79 9.25 7.72
C ILE A 404 15.87 9.89 8.77
N TYR A 405 14.67 10.33 8.38
CA TYR A 405 13.67 10.85 9.32
C TYR A 405 13.16 9.76 10.26
N ALA A 406 12.74 8.62 9.71
CA ALA A 406 12.17 7.52 10.47
C ALA A 406 13.16 6.99 11.52
N LEU A 407 14.43 6.76 11.12
CA LEU A 407 15.49 6.25 11.98
C LEU A 407 15.97 7.26 13.03
N SER A 408 16.19 8.51 12.63
CA SER A 408 16.64 9.55 13.58
C SER A 408 15.52 10.06 14.47
N ARG A 409 14.27 9.79 14.13
CA ARG A 409 13.07 10.34 14.78
C ARG A 409 13.09 11.87 14.84
N ARG A 410 13.61 12.49 13.79
CA ARG A 410 13.57 13.95 13.60
C ARG A 410 12.52 14.30 12.57
N LEU A 411 11.63 15.22 12.91
CA LEU A 411 10.55 15.61 12.03
C LEU A 411 11.05 16.49 10.88
N PRO A 412 10.46 16.37 9.68
CA PRO A 412 10.82 17.17 8.54
C PRO A 412 10.64 18.68 8.79
N ALA A 413 11.55 19.50 8.25
CA ALA A 413 11.46 20.96 8.29
C ALA A 413 10.41 21.49 7.29
N THR A 414 10.11 20.73 6.26
CA THR A 414 9.04 21.00 5.29
C THR A 414 7.95 19.93 5.43
N LYS A 415 6.81 20.12 4.78
CA LYS A 415 5.79 19.07 4.77
C LYS A 415 6.16 17.84 3.92
N TYR A 416 7.16 17.93 3.06
CA TYR A 416 7.59 16.85 2.18
C TYR A 416 8.76 16.09 2.76
N THR A 417 8.75 14.77 2.61
CA THR A 417 9.75 13.84 3.15
C THR A 417 10.74 13.34 2.10
N VAL A 418 10.46 13.56 0.81
CA VAL A 418 11.27 13.10 -0.32
C VAL A 418 11.37 14.16 -1.41
N LYS A 419 12.50 14.14 -2.12
CA LYS A 419 12.81 15.09 -3.19
C LYS A 419 11.81 15.00 -4.34
N TYR A 420 11.42 13.78 -4.76
CA TYR A 420 10.49 13.64 -5.87
C TYR A 420 9.12 14.24 -5.59
N HIS A 421 8.62 14.25 -4.34
CA HIS A 421 7.37 14.96 -4.01
C HIS A 421 7.50 16.47 -4.19
N ILE A 422 8.64 17.05 -3.80
CA ILE A 422 8.90 18.49 -3.99
C ILE A 422 8.85 18.82 -5.48
N LYS A 423 9.46 17.95 -6.33
CA LYS A 423 9.49 18.12 -7.78
C LYS A 423 8.13 17.89 -8.44
N ASP A 424 7.47 16.78 -8.14
CA ASP A 424 6.19 16.39 -8.74
C ASP A 424 5.08 17.40 -8.43
N PHE A 425 5.13 18.03 -7.25
CA PHE A 425 4.15 19.02 -6.82
C PHE A 425 4.60 20.47 -7.05
N LYS A 426 5.74 20.67 -7.72
CA LYS A 426 6.31 22.01 -8.02
C LYS A 426 6.42 22.89 -6.77
N ALA A 427 6.95 22.32 -5.70
CA ALA A 427 6.95 22.89 -4.36
C ALA A 427 8.34 23.41 -3.94
N GLU A 428 9.25 23.67 -4.90
CA GLU A 428 10.62 24.14 -4.63
C GLU A 428 10.62 25.49 -3.90
N GLY A 429 9.86 26.46 -4.40
CA GLY A 429 9.75 27.79 -3.79
C GLY A 429 9.19 27.74 -2.36
N TYR A 430 8.17 26.91 -2.11
CA TYR A 430 7.65 26.66 -0.78
C TYR A 430 8.72 26.04 0.12
N SER A 431 9.39 24.98 -0.36
CA SER A 431 10.34 24.21 0.45
C SER A 431 11.55 25.07 0.86
N ILE A 432 12.12 25.86 -0.04
CA ILE A 432 13.26 26.72 0.30
C ILE A 432 12.86 27.85 1.27
N SER A 433 11.64 28.39 1.14
CA SER A 433 11.12 29.39 2.08
C SER A 433 10.97 28.80 3.48
N GLU A 434 10.41 27.60 3.62
CA GLU A 434 10.29 26.90 4.90
C GLU A 434 11.67 26.61 5.52
N ILE A 435 12.65 26.17 4.73
CA ILE A 435 14.02 25.92 5.19
C ILE A 435 14.68 27.21 5.68
N ALA A 436 14.54 28.29 4.92
CA ALA A 436 15.13 29.58 5.27
C ALA A 436 14.49 30.20 6.54
N ASN A 437 13.20 29.97 6.76
CA ASN A 437 12.47 30.48 7.92
C ASN A 437 12.66 29.61 9.16
N SER A 438 12.63 28.27 9.01
CA SER A 438 12.70 27.34 10.15
C SER A 438 14.14 27.04 10.59
N LEU A 439 15.11 27.24 9.70
CA LEU A 439 16.53 26.93 9.89
C LEU A 439 16.73 25.58 10.61
N PRO A 440 16.41 24.44 9.92
CA PRO A 440 16.48 23.12 10.54
C PRO A 440 17.88 22.86 11.13
N ARG A 441 17.95 22.18 12.26
CA ARG A 441 19.21 21.92 12.96
C ARG A 441 20.23 21.19 12.08
N VAL A 442 19.73 20.27 11.23
CA VAL A 442 20.54 19.48 10.33
C VAL A 442 19.91 19.49 8.93
N ILE A 443 20.76 19.61 7.92
CA ILE A 443 20.42 19.36 6.52
C ILE A 443 21.29 18.20 6.03
N VAL A 444 20.66 17.20 5.39
CA VAL A 444 21.33 16.12 4.69
C VAL A 444 21.09 16.27 3.21
N SER A 445 22.16 16.36 2.41
CA SER A 445 22.09 16.45 0.96
C SER A 445 22.70 15.22 0.29
N TYR A 446 21.97 14.68 -0.67
CA TYR A 446 22.44 13.59 -1.54
C TYR A 446 22.92 14.11 -2.91
N GLY A 447 23.38 15.36 -2.95
CA GLY A 447 23.82 16.05 -4.16
C GLY A 447 22.68 16.72 -4.92
N ASP A 448 22.99 17.34 -6.05
CA ASP A 448 22.05 18.08 -6.90
C ASP A 448 21.34 19.22 -6.13
N GLU A 449 22.12 19.99 -5.36
CA GLU A 449 21.62 21.16 -4.61
C GLU A 449 21.01 22.22 -5.55
N ASP A 450 21.50 22.31 -6.78
CA ASP A 450 20.95 23.19 -7.83
C ASP A 450 19.50 22.82 -8.20
N GLY A 451 19.13 21.57 -7.97
CA GLY A 451 17.76 21.09 -8.11
C GLY A 451 16.76 21.74 -7.13
N LEU A 452 17.22 22.36 -6.03
CA LEU A 452 16.42 23.20 -5.14
C LEU A 452 17.01 24.61 -5.12
N PRO A 453 16.54 25.54 -5.97
CA PRO A 453 17.08 26.88 -6.09
C PRO A 453 17.15 27.59 -4.74
N GLY A 454 18.33 28.10 -4.37
CA GLY A 454 18.59 28.74 -3.10
C GLY A 454 19.13 27.84 -1.98
N LEU A 455 19.07 26.50 -2.13
CA LEU A 455 19.59 25.60 -1.08
C LEU A 455 21.10 25.80 -0.86
N GLN A 456 21.88 25.89 -1.94
CA GLN A 456 23.32 26.10 -1.85
C GLN A 456 23.66 27.40 -1.11
N SER A 457 22.93 28.48 -1.38
CA SER A 457 23.11 29.77 -0.68
C SER A 457 22.83 29.64 0.83
N VAL A 458 21.77 28.93 1.20
CA VAL A 458 21.43 28.66 2.61
C VAL A 458 22.52 27.83 3.29
N LEU A 459 23.01 26.77 2.61
CA LEU A 459 24.07 25.91 3.14
C LEU A 459 25.36 26.72 3.40
N LEU A 460 25.82 27.49 2.39
CA LEU A 460 27.06 28.25 2.50
C LEU A 460 27.00 29.38 3.54
N SER A 461 25.82 29.97 3.74
CA SER A 461 25.67 31.14 4.65
C SER A 461 25.36 30.76 6.11
N ARG A 462 24.77 29.58 6.35
CA ARG A 462 24.20 29.24 7.67
C ARG A 462 24.66 27.89 8.24
N TYR A 463 25.27 27.02 7.43
CA TYR A 463 25.59 25.66 7.81
C TYR A 463 27.05 25.31 7.62
N MET A 464 27.57 24.42 8.45
CA MET A 464 28.89 23.82 8.31
C MET A 464 28.74 22.34 7.91
N LEU A 465 29.56 21.87 7.00
CA LEU A 465 29.69 20.46 6.66
C LEU A 465 30.32 19.73 7.86
N VAL A 466 29.60 18.74 8.41
CA VAL A 466 30.07 17.94 9.55
C VAL A 466 30.72 16.65 9.09
N ALA A 467 30.10 15.99 8.09
CA ALA A 467 30.60 14.72 7.56
C ALA A 467 30.07 14.45 6.15
N LYS A 468 30.80 13.58 5.43
CA LYS A 468 30.28 12.89 4.25
C LYS A 468 30.24 11.38 4.53
N ILE A 469 29.10 10.75 4.35
CA ILE A 469 28.88 9.33 4.54
C ILE A 469 28.33 8.78 3.22
N SER A 470 29.12 7.98 2.49
CA SER A 470 28.80 7.58 1.13
C SER A 470 28.51 8.82 0.25
N ASN A 471 27.32 8.90 -0.35
CA ASN A 471 26.89 10.03 -1.17
C ASN A 471 26.11 11.11 -0.39
N ALA A 472 25.96 10.96 0.92
CA ALA A 472 25.26 11.92 1.78
C ALA A 472 26.25 12.93 2.40
N ALA A 473 26.00 14.21 2.20
CA ALA A 473 26.67 15.31 2.92
C ALA A 473 25.76 15.78 4.07
N VAL A 474 26.28 15.76 5.30
CA VAL A 474 25.56 16.15 6.51
C VAL A 474 26.03 17.52 6.96
N PHE A 475 25.11 18.47 6.98
CA PHE A 475 25.36 19.86 7.38
C PHE A 475 24.64 20.16 8.68
N ARG A 476 25.30 20.90 9.58
CA ARG A 476 24.73 21.37 10.86
C ARG A 476 24.66 22.89 10.86
N LEU A 477 23.56 23.43 11.37
CA LEU A 477 23.39 24.89 11.55
C LEU A 477 24.49 25.44 12.43
N TYR A 478 25.13 26.54 12.04
CA TYR A 478 26.07 27.26 12.91
C TYR A 478 25.34 27.65 14.20
N ASN A 479 25.91 27.33 15.33
CA ASN A 479 25.53 28.01 16.56
C ASN A 479 26.05 29.46 16.41
N SER A 480 25.18 30.43 16.25
CA SER A 480 25.56 31.80 16.65
C SER A 480 25.95 31.70 18.12
N VAL A 481 27.24 31.82 18.40
CA VAL A 481 27.67 32.14 19.76
C VAL A 481 26.95 33.44 20.02
N ALA A 482 26.01 33.43 20.98
CA ALA A 482 25.50 34.66 21.52
C ALA A 482 26.72 35.38 22.08
N HIS A 483 27.20 36.41 21.38
CA HIS A 483 28.07 37.36 21.99
C HIS A 483 27.27 37.91 23.18
N GLY A 484 27.66 37.47 24.39
CA GLY A 484 27.20 38.05 25.61
C GLY A 484 27.37 39.57 25.48
N LYS A 485 26.27 40.25 25.61
CA LYS A 485 26.35 41.65 26.01
C LYS A 485 26.74 41.62 27.52
N ASP A 486 28.00 41.93 27.75
CA ASP A 486 28.43 42.44 29.04
C ASP A 486 27.65 43.72 29.39
#